data_4615f04dc7411a77b35571f13b159832
#
_entry.id   4615f04dc7411a77b35571f13b159832
#
_cell.length_a   1.000
_cell.length_b   1.000
_cell.length_c   1.000
_cell.angle_alpha   90.00
_cell.angle_beta   90.00
_cell.angle_gamma   90.00
#
_symmetry.space_group_name_H-M   'P 1'
#
loop_
_entity.id
_entity.type
_entity.pdbx_description
1 polymer ?
#
loop_
_entity_poly.entity_id
_entity_poly.type
_entity_poly.pdbx_seq_one_letter_code
_entity_poly.pdbx_strand_id
1 'polypeptide(L)'
;MQEGIYIYKKEVDWSLLHQGFTIPVSVQVVFKQLINQQLPRGTTRDIKIIFDNNHYAAKLINQKFDEVKYPNHSDIVQIRYEPTHELARQLRLKFSAQYNYMLEIRKGDEKDEYRKRPVPIPQEMKQYVILYTTTFEDVFFLDYITSKETKAINNSISSLTEEEFELATNYNQVDLTATIKEKRELIKIRKLDRSICDNLKLLYNYRCQITGEKFGEQYGSEVSEAHHIDYFIKSLNNNSDNIVIVSPNFHRLIHKTNPAFDKNELSFTFPNGVKEKLKLNLHL
;
A
#
# COMPACT_ATOMS: atom_id res chain seq x y z
N MET A 1 6.81 19.32 -10.81
CA MET A 1 6.13 19.12 -9.51
C MET A 1 7.11 18.49 -8.56
N GLN A 2 7.28 19.06 -7.36
CA GLN A 2 8.08 18.43 -6.31
C GLN A 2 7.35 17.13 -5.92
N GLU A 3 8.08 16.01 -5.94
CA GLU A 3 7.51 14.68 -5.66
C GLU A 3 7.01 14.66 -4.21
N GLY A 4 5.73 14.36 -4.03
CA GLY A 4 5.12 14.21 -2.72
C GLY A 4 5.56 12.90 -2.04
N ILE A 5 5.24 12.78 -0.77
CA ILE A 5 5.48 11.56 0.00
C ILE A 5 4.40 10.54 -0.37
N TYR A 6 4.83 9.32 -0.67
CA TYR A 6 3.91 8.20 -0.90
C TYR A 6 3.06 7.93 0.35
N ILE A 7 1.78 7.66 0.13
CA ILE A 7 0.84 7.32 1.20
C ILE A 7 0.39 5.86 1.06
N TYR A 8 -0.18 5.51 -0.10
CA TYR A 8 -0.92 4.26 -0.23
C TYR A 8 -1.11 3.86 -1.69
N LYS A 9 -0.99 2.56 -1.98
CA LYS A 9 -1.35 1.95 -3.27
C LYS A 9 -2.65 1.17 -3.12
N LYS A 10 -3.62 1.45 -3.95
CA LYS A 10 -4.92 0.78 -3.96
C LYS A 10 -5.19 0.11 -5.30
N GLU A 11 -5.63 -1.14 -5.25
CA GLU A 11 -6.21 -1.80 -6.43
C GLU A 11 -7.48 -1.06 -6.87
N VAL A 12 -7.62 -0.88 -8.18
CA VAL A 12 -8.80 -0.26 -8.77
C VAL A 12 -9.99 -1.18 -8.54
N ASP A 13 -10.99 -0.69 -7.85
CA ASP A 13 -12.23 -1.40 -7.56
C ASP A 13 -13.46 -0.54 -7.88
N TRP A 14 -14.63 -1.13 -7.73
CA TRP A 14 -15.89 -0.45 -7.98
C TRP A 14 -16.05 0.82 -7.13
N SER A 15 -15.65 0.77 -5.87
CA SER A 15 -15.77 1.88 -4.94
C SER A 15 -14.93 3.08 -5.39
N LEU A 16 -13.67 2.83 -5.74
CA LEU A 16 -12.77 3.85 -6.28
C LEU A 16 -13.34 4.52 -7.53
N LEU A 17 -13.95 3.73 -8.43
CA LEU A 17 -14.48 4.25 -9.70
C LEU A 17 -15.79 5.04 -9.56
N HIS A 18 -16.43 5.03 -8.38
CA HIS A 18 -17.73 5.67 -8.18
C HIS A 18 -17.79 6.65 -7.02
N GLN A 19 -17.17 6.34 -5.89
CA GLN A 19 -17.46 7.10 -4.67
C GLN A 19 -16.24 7.34 -3.76
N GLY A 20 -15.06 6.88 -4.17
CA GLY A 20 -13.83 7.03 -3.39
C GLY A 20 -13.36 5.74 -2.73
N PHE A 21 -12.50 5.86 -1.75
CA PHE A 21 -11.85 4.71 -1.12
C PHE A 21 -11.50 4.98 0.35
N THR A 22 -11.40 3.89 1.11
CA THR A 22 -10.98 3.92 2.51
C THR A 22 -9.46 3.86 2.58
N ILE A 23 -8.87 4.66 3.47
CA ILE A 23 -7.47 4.55 3.86
C ILE A 23 -7.37 3.40 4.87
N PRO A 24 -6.62 2.33 4.59
CA PRO A 24 -6.48 1.20 5.49
C PRO A 24 -5.96 1.62 6.87
N VAL A 25 -6.39 0.94 7.94
CA VAL A 25 -6.00 1.25 9.32
C VAL A 25 -4.47 1.24 9.46
N SER A 26 -3.81 0.28 8.84
CA SER A 26 -2.34 0.17 8.78
C SER A 26 -1.64 1.42 8.23
N VAL A 27 -2.29 2.10 7.28
CA VAL A 27 -1.77 3.31 6.63
C VAL A 27 -2.15 4.58 7.38
N GLN A 28 -3.24 4.56 8.17
CA GLN A 28 -3.76 5.76 8.84
C GLN A 28 -2.78 6.39 9.80
N VAL A 29 -1.93 5.59 10.48
CA VAL A 29 -0.94 6.11 11.41
C VAL A 29 0.04 7.03 10.68
N VAL A 30 0.58 6.57 9.55
CA VAL A 30 1.49 7.35 8.69
C VAL A 30 0.74 8.50 8.04
N PHE A 31 -0.46 8.26 7.53
CA PHE A 31 -1.28 9.28 6.90
C PHE A 31 -1.58 10.46 7.83
N LYS A 32 -1.96 10.20 9.09
CA LYS A 32 -2.22 11.24 10.10
C LYS A 32 -0.97 12.07 10.42
N GLN A 33 0.21 11.46 10.41
CA GLN A 33 1.47 12.18 10.60
C GLN A 33 1.78 13.09 9.40
N LEU A 34 1.58 12.58 8.18
CA LEU A 34 1.89 13.31 6.94
C LEU A 34 0.97 14.52 6.70
N ILE A 35 -0.31 14.44 7.08
CA ILE A 35 -1.24 15.55 6.95
C ILE A 35 -1.11 16.58 8.11
N ASN A 36 -0.22 16.29 9.07
CA ASN A 36 0.09 17.14 10.23
C ASN A 36 -1.14 17.71 10.96
N GLN A 37 -2.28 17.05 10.87
CA GLN A 37 -3.53 17.49 11.45
C GLN A 37 -4.34 16.29 11.96
N GLN A 38 -5.00 16.50 13.09
CA GLN A 38 -5.98 15.54 13.56
C GLN A 38 -7.25 15.62 12.71
N LEU A 39 -7.80 14.45 12.37
CA LEU A 39 -9.11 14.33 11.76
C LEU A 39 -10.02 13.58 12.74
N PRO A 40 -10.71 14.30 13.68
CA PRO A 40 -11.60 13.66 14.65
C PRO A 40 -12.73 12.88 13.97
N ARG A 41 -13.27 11.87 14.65
CA ARG A 41 -14.43 11.12 14.17
C ARG A 41 -15.63 12.04 13.90
N GLY A 42 -16.32 11.78 12.81
CA GLY A 42 -17.47 12.58 12.37
C GLY A 42 -17.09 13.88 11.68
N THR A 43 -15.80 14.13 11.45
CA THR A 43 -15.37 15.33 10.72
C THR A 43 -15.18 15.07 9.23
N THR A 44 -15.38 16.14 8.46
CA THR A 44 -15.17 16.16 7.02
C THR A 44 -14.32 17.38 6.68
N ARG A 45 -13.37 17.19 5.77
CA ARG A 45 -12.51 18.24 5.25
C ARG A 45 -12.56 18.25 3.72
N ASP A 46 -12.67 19.42 3.12
CA ASP A 46 -12.56 19.56 1.68
C ASP A 46 -11.10 19.46 1.26
N ILE A 47 -10.84 18.63 0.26
CA ILE A 47 -9.51 18.39 -0.29
C ILE A 47 -9.53 18.51 -1.81
N LYS A 48 -8.36 18.60 -2.41
CA LYS A 48 -8.16 18.53 -3.86
C LYS A 48 -7.36 17.30 -4.23
N ILE A 49 -7.78 16.62 -5.29
CA ILE A 49 -7.05 15.50 -5.91
C ILE A 49 -6.51 15.98 -7.26
N ILE A 50 -5.21 15.86 -7.47
CA ILE A 50 -4.58 16.03 -8.78
C ILE A 50 -4.54 14.66 -9.45
N PHE A 51 -5.18 14.55 -10.62
CA PHE A 51 -5.18 13.35 -11.44
C PHE A 51 -5.04 13.73 -12.92
N ASP A 52 -4.11 13.11 -13.64
CA ASP A 52 -3.79 13.44 -15.05
C ASP A 52 -3.65 14.98 -15.28
N ASN A 53 -2.89 15.65 -14.40
CA ASN A 53 -2.63 17.10 -14.39
C ASN A 53 -3.86 18.01 -14.17
N ASN A 54 -5.01 17.46 -13.84
CA ASN A 54 -6.21 18.21 -13.51
C ASN A 54 -6.51 18.17 -12.02
N HIS A 55 -7.17 19.21 -11.50
CA HIS A 55 -7.55 19.34 -10.11
C HIS A 55 -9.02 19.02 -9.93
N TYR A 56 -9.34 18.14 -8.99
CA TYR A 56 -10.69 17.71 -8.67
C TYR A 56 -10.99 17.91 -7.19
N ALA A 57 -12.17 18.42 -6.88
CA ALA A 57 -12.64 18.50 -5.50
C ALA A 57 -12.96 17.09 -4.97
N ALA A 58 -12.65 16.85 -3.72
CA ALA A 58 -13.01 15.62 -2.99
C ALA A 58 -13.14 15.94 -1.50
N LYS A 59 -13.54 14.97 -0.71
CA LYS A 59 -13.68 15.11 0.75
C LYS A 59 -12.84 14.05 1.45
N LEU A 60 -12.12 14.46 2.46
CA LEU A 60 -11.50 13.58 3.43
C LEU A 60 -12.44 13.47 4.63
N ILE A 61 -12.90 12.27 4.93
CA ILE A 61 -13.92 12.00 5.96
C ILE A 61 -13.39 10.98 6.95
N ASN A 62 -13.49 11.28 8.25
CA ASN A 62 -13.43 10.26 9.27
C ASN A 62 -14.87 9.98 9.73
N GLN A 63 -15.37 8.78 9.40
CA GLN A 63 -16.78 8.45 9.62
C GLN A 63 -17.15 8.48 11.09
N LYS A 64 -18.37 8.95 11.36
CA LYS A 64 -19.01 8.81 12.66
C LYS A 64 -19.67 7.45 12.76
N PHE A 65 -19.46 6.77 13.86
CA PHE A 65 -20.18 5.54 14.21
C PHE A 65 -20.47 5.51 15.71
N ASP A 66 -21.34 4.61 16.12
CA ASP A 66 -21.74 4.44 17.52
C ASP A 66 -20.59 3.82 18.32
N GLU A 67 -19.90 4.63 19.11
CA GLU A 67 -18.76 4.23 19.93
C GLU A 67 -19.17 3.34 21.10
N VAL A 68 -20.41 3.43 21.56
CA VAL A 68 -20.93 2.56 22.64
C VAL A 68 -21.12 1.15 22.09
N LYS A 69 -21.65 1.05 20.87
CA LYS A 69 -21.85 -0.24 20.19
C LYS A 69 -20.54 -0.85 19.68
N TYR A 70 -19.57 0.00 19.31
CA TYR A 70 -18.29 -0.43 18.71
C TYR A 70 -17.09 0.25 19.38
N PRO A 71 -16.84 0.00 20.69
CA PRO A 71 -15.86 0.76 21.47
C PRO A 71 -14.41 0.61 20.98
N ASN A 72 -14.10 -0.52 20.36
CA ASN A 72 -12.74 -0.83 19.88
C ASN A 72 -12.60 -0.70 18.36
N HIS A 73 -13.59 -0.10 17.68
CA HIS A 73 -13.52 0.04 16.22
C HIS A 73 -12.51 1.12 15.83
N SER A 74 -11.62 0.77 14.91
CA SER A 74 -10.66 1.73 14.35
C SER A 74 -11.37 2.83 13.57
N ASP A 75 -10.69 3.98 13.41
CA ASP A 75 -11.19 5.06 12.55
C ASP A 75 -11.45 4.58 11.12
N ILE A 76 -12.50 5.11 10.50
CA ILE A 76 -12.82 4.87 9.09
C ILE A 76 -12.54 6.16 8.31
N VAL A 77 -11.28 6.32 7.91
CA VAL A 77 -10.84 7.47 7.12
C VAL A 77 -11.00 7.17 5.63
N GLN A 78 -11.68 8.05 4.91
CA GLN A 78 -12.01 7.86 3.51
C GLN A 78 -11.76 9.12 2.69
N ILE A 79 -11.31 8.94 1.45
CA ILE A 79 -11.42 9.96 0.40
C ILE A 79 -12.72 9.68 -0.36
N ARG A 80 -13.61 10.68 -0.43
CA ARG A 80 -14.96 10.56 -1.00
C ARG A 80 -15.23 11.60 -2.08
N TYR A 81 -15.94 11.16 -3.09
CA TYR A 81 -16.54 11.96 -4.16
C TYR A 81 -17.82 11.28 -4.66
N GLU A 82 -18.63 11.99 -5.41
CA GLU A 82 -19.91 11.44 -5.92
C GLU A 82 -19.71 10.66 -7.23
N PRO A 83 -20.56 9.67 -7.54
CA PRO A 83 -20.48 8.87 -8.79
C PRO A 83 -20.57 9.70 -10.06
N THR A 84 -21.27 10.83 -10.01
CA THR A 84 -21.43 11.80 -11.10
C THR A 84 -20.30 12.80 -11.18
N HIS A 85 -19.40 12.83 -10.19
CA HIS A 85 -18.29 13.77 -10.15
C HIS A 85 -17.29 13.51 -11.28
N GLU A 86 -16.67 14.58 -11.76
CA GLU A 86 -15.75 14.51 -12.90
C GLU A 86 -14.55 13.59 -12.62
N LEU A 87 -14.01 13.57 -11.41
CA LEU A 87 -12.94 12.64 -11.03
C LEU A 87 -13.37 11.18 -11.24
N ALA A 88 -14.57 10.81 -10.78
CA ALA A 88 -15.09 9.45 -10.96
C ALA A 88 -15.25 9.10 -12.45
N ARG A 89 -15.67 10.06 -13.26
CA ARG A 89 -15.78 9.90 -14.72
C ARG A 89 -14.41 9.68 -15.35
N GLN A 90 -13.41 10.47 -15.00
CA GLN A 90 -12.05 10.35 -15.52
C GLN A 90 -11.38 9.04 -15.10
N LEU A 91 -11.59 8.59 -13.86
CA LEU A 91 -11.10 7.30 -13.39
C LEU A 91 -11.73 6.14 -14.20
N ARG A 92 -13.04 6.17 -14.48
CA ARG A 92 -13.69 5.15 -15.32
C ARG A 92 -13.18 5.15 -16.76
N LEU A 93 -12.88 6.30 -17.33
CA LEU A 93 -12.26 6.41 -18.64
C LEU A 93 -10.83 5.84 -18.64
N LYS A 94 -10.02 6.21 -17.66
CA LYS A 94 -8.64 5.76 -17.53
C LYS A 94 -8.54 4.24 -17.34
N PHE A 95 -9.42 3.68 -16.52
CA PHE A 95 -9.46 2.26 -16.18
C PHE A 95 -10.57 1.50 -16.91
N SER A 96 -10.95 1.94 -18.13
CA SER A 96 -12.10 1.46 -18.87
C SER A 96 -12.12 -0.07 -19.08
N ALA A 97 -10.97 -0.69 -19.33
CA ALA A 97 -10.90 -2.15 -19.51
C ALA A 97 -11.36 -2.90 -18.26
N GLN A 98 -10.82 -2.54 -17.09
CA GLN A 98 -11.19 -3.15 -15.81
C GLN A 98 -12.63 -2.76 -15.40
N TYR A 99 -13.04 -1.53 -15.68
CA TYR A 99 -14.42 -1.07 -15.44
C TYR A 99 -15.45 -1.85 -16.24
N ASN A 100 -15.22 -2.05 -17.55
CA ASN A 100 -16.10 -2.82 -18.40
C ASN A 100 -16.19 -4.29 -17.96
N TYR A 101 -15.08 -4.90 -17.59
CA TYR A 101 -15.06 -6.23 -17.00
C TYR A 101 -15.96 -6.31 -15.75
N MET A 102 -15.83 -5.38 -14.81
CA MET A 102 -16.68 -5.33 -13.61
C MET A 102 -18.16 -5.13 -13.96
N LEU A 103 -18.46 -4.32 -14.98
CA LEU A 103 -19.84 -4.12 -15.46
C LEU A 103 -20.45 -5.42 -16.02
N GLU A 104 -19.68 -6.17 -16.79
CA GLU A 104 -20.15 -7.45 -17.37
C GLU A 104 -20.42 -8.49 -16.29
N ILE A 105 -19.51 -8.64 -15.34
CA ILE A 105 -19.71 -9.55 -14.20
C ILE A 105 -20.98 -9.16 -13.42
N ARG A 106 -21.18 -7.87 -13.12
CA ARG A 106 -22.36 -7.40 -12.39
C ARG A 106 -23.67 -7.55 -13.18
N LYS A 107 -23.65 -7.43 -14.51
CA LYS A 107 -24.82 -7.68 -15.36
C LYS A 107 -25.24 -9.16 -15.39
N GLY A 108 -24.26 -10.07 -15.31
CA GLY A 108 -24.49 -11.50 -15.27
C GLY A 108 -24.78 -12.05 -13.86
N ASP A 109 -24.76 -11.20 -12.84
CA ASP A 109 -24.95 -11.59 -11.44
C ASP A 109 -26.45 -11.67 -11.09
N GLU A 110 -27.08 -12.76 -11.45
CA GLU A 110 -28.53 -13.01 -11.18
C GLU A 110 -28.86 -13.03 -9.68
N LYS A 111 -27.88 -13.29 -8.82
CA LYS A 111 -28.05 -13.37 -7.36
C LYS A 111 -27.68 -12.09 -6.62
N ASP A 112 -27.36 -11.02 -7.33
CA ASP A 112 -26.88 -9.75 -6.72
C ASP A 112 -25.68 -9.94 -5.76
N GLU A 113 -24.88 -10.99 -5.95
CA GLU A 113 -23.75 -11.32 -5.08
C GLU A 113 -22.70 -10.22 -5.08
N TYR A 114 -22.38 -9.67 -6.26
CA TYR A 114 -21.37 -8.61 -6.41
C TYR A 114 -21.91 -7.20 -6.19
N ARG A 115 -23.16 -7.06 -5.80
CA ARG A 115 -23.69 -5.76 -5.35
C ARG A 115 -23.07 -5.30 -4.05
N LYS A 116 -22.80 -6.27 -3.15
CA LYS A 116 -22.22 -6.01 -1.80
C LYS A 116 -20.79 -6.50 -1.66
N ARG A 117 -20.29 -7.32 -2.58
CA ARG A 117 -18.95 -7.90 -2.55
C ARG A 117 -18.09 -7.32 -3.67
N PRO A 118 -16.76 -7.26 -3.48
CA PRO A 118 -15.84 -6.91 -4.56
C PRO A 118 -15.94 -7.92 -5.71
N VAL A 119 -15.91 -7.42 -6.95
CA VAL A 119 -15.75 -8.26 -8.13
C VAL A 119 -14.30 -8.75 -8.18
N PRO A 120 -14.03 -10.05 -8.24
CA PRO A 120 -12.68 -10.57 -8.37
C PRO A 120 -12.09 -10.18 -9.74
N ILE A 121 -10.95 -9.50 -9.71
CA ILE A 121 -10.26 -9.06 -10.92
C ILE A 121 -9.13 -10.02 -11.24
N PRO A 122 -9.05 -10.58 -12.46
CA PRO A 122 -7.92 -11.40 -12.91
C PRO A 122 -6.59 -10.65 -12.75
N GLN A 123 -5.54 -11.36 -12.33
CA GLN A 123 -4.24 -10.75 -12.01
C GLN A 123 -3.66 -9.93 -13.19
N GLU A 124 -3.85 -10.41 -14.40
CA GLU A 124 -3.39 -9.76 -15.63
C GLU A 124 -4.15 -8.47 -15.98
N MET A 125 -5.33 -8.25 -15.38
CA MET A 125 -6.15 -7.06 -15.57
C MET A 125 -6.02 -6.05 -14.43
N LYS A 126 -5.39 -6.43 -13.33
CA LYS A 126 -5.25 -5.55 -12.16
C LYS A 126 -4.53 -4.26 -12.51
N GLN A 127 -5.12 -3.17 -12.06
CA GLN A 127 -4.61 -1.81 -12.16
C GLN A 127 -4.66 -1.16 -10.78
N TYR A 128 -3.83 -0.17 -10.57
CA TYR A 128 -3.68 0.44 -9.26
C TYR A 128 -3.67 1.96 -9.36
N VAL A 129 -4.15 2.61 -8.32
CA VAL A 129 -3.88 4.02 -8.06
C VAL A 129 -2.91 4.15 -6.90
N ILE A 130 -2.17 5.24 -6.90
CA ILE A 130 -1.16 5.54 -5.90
C ILE A 130 -1.41 6.95 -5.38
N LEU A 131 -1.63 7.06 -4.09
CA LEU A 131 -1.86 8.32 -3.42
C LEU A 131 -0.56 8.88 -2.85
N TYR A 132 -0.30 10.17 -3.12
CA TYR A 132 0.81 10.93 -2.57
C TYR A 132 0.31 12.20 -1.89
N THR A 133 1.07 12.69 -0.90
CA THR A 133 0.95 14.09 -0.47
C THR A 133 1.49 15.01 -1.55
N THR A 134 1.24 16.31 -1.40
CA THR A 134 1.93 17.35 -2.16
C THR A 134 2.58 18.34 -1.19
N THR A 135 3.25 19.35 -1.71
CA THR A 135 3.74 20.48 -0.90
C THR A 135 2.64 21.40 -0.40
N PHE A 136 1.42 21.25 -0.94
CA PHE A 136 0.26 22.05 -0.54
C PHE A 136 -0.60 21.26 0.43
N GLU A 137 -1.05 21.92 1.48
CA GLU A 137 -1.98 21.36 2.45
C GLU A 137 -3.32 21.02 1.78
N ASP A 138 -3.93 19.91 2.18
CA ASP A 138 -5.19 19.41 1.63
C ASP A 138 -5.20 19.14 0.11
N VAL A 139 -4.03 19.03 -0.51
CA VAL A 139 -3.89 18.66 -1.92
C VAL A 139 -3.13 17.35 -2.02
N PHE A 140 -3.73 16.36 -2.66
CA PHE A 140 -3.15 15.05 -2.88
C PHE A 140 -2.95 14.78 -4.36
N PHE A 141 -1.91 14.04 -4.70
CA PHE A 141 -1.65 13.59 -6.06
C PHE A 141 -2.01 12.11 -6.19
N LEU A 142 -2.82 11.78 -7.19
CA LEU A 142 -3.21 10.43 -7.52
C LEU A 142 -2.53 10.01 -8.82
N ASP A 143 -1.51 9.17 -8.71
CA ASP A 143 -0.86 8.50 -9.84
C ASP A 143 -1.52 7.14 -10.10
N TYR A 144 -1.11 6.43 -11.14
CA TYR A 144 -1.68 5.14 -11.47
C TYR A 144 -0.65 4.19 -12.09
N ILE A 145 -0.95 2.89 -12.00
CA ILE A 145 -0.25 1.81 -12.69
C ILE A 145 -1.28 1.04 -13.53
N THR A 146 -1.08 1.03 -14.83
CA THR A 146 -1.93 0.30 -15.77
C THR A 146 -1.59 -1.19 -15.80
N SER A 147 -2.48 -2.04 -16.33
CA SER A 147 -2.21 -3.47 -16.51
C SER A 147 -1.00 -3.75 -17.42
N LYS A 148 -0.71 -2.86 -18.39
CA LYS A 148 0.49 -2.98 -19.22
C LYS A 148 1.76 -2.73 -18.42
N GLU A 149 1.74 -1.71 -17.54
CA GLU A 149 2.86 -1.42 -16.64
C GLU A 149 3.04 -2.51 -15.61
N THR A 150 1.95 -3.07 -15.05
CA THR A 150 2.00 -4.22 -14.15
C THR A 150 2.67 -5.43 -14.81
N LYS A 151 2.31 -5.73 -16.08
CA LYS A 151 2.96 -6.82 -16.84
C LYS A 151 4.43 -6.56 -17.09
N ALA A 152 4.79 -5.34 -17.46
CA ALA A 152 6.20 -4.97 -17.70
C ALA A 152 7.03 -5.08 -16.41
N ILE A 153 6.48 -4.63 -15.28
CA ILE A 153 7.07 -4.77 -13.95
C ILE A 153 7.29 -6.25 -13.61
N ASN A 154 6.24 -7.07 -13.73
CA ASN A 154 6.32 -8.50 -13.48
C ASN A 154 7.42 -9.17 -14.32
N ASN A 155 7.48 -8.86 -15.60
CA ASN A 155 8.51 -9.42 -16.49
C ASN A 155 9.92 -9.01 -16.06
N SER A 156 10.10 -7.75 -15.63
CA SER A 156 11.42 -7.22 -15.23
C SER A 156 11.93 -7.82 -13.92
N ILE A 157 11.04 -8.25 -13.02
CA ILE A 157 11.41 -8.81 -11.72
C ILE A 157 11.28 -10.34 -11.65
N SER A 158 10.62 -10.98 -12.60
CA SER A 158 10.35 -12.44 -12.60
C SER A 158 11.61 -13.32 -12.61
N SER A 159 12.74 -12.77 -13.05
CA SER A 159 14.04 -13.45 -13.05
C SER A 159 14.84 -13.27 -11.77
N LEU A 160 14.39 -12.39 -10.85
CA LEU A 160 15.08 -12.08 -9.60
C LEU A 160 14.56 -12.97 -8.47
N THR A 161 15.41 -13.27 -7.49
CA THR A 161 14.98 -13.70 -6.17
C THR A 161 14.54 -12.49 -5.34
N GLU A 162 13.75 -12.70 -4.28
CA GLU A 162 13.35 -11.60 -3.38
C GLU A 162 14.59 -10.91 -2.78
N GLU A 163 15.59 -11.66 -2.38
CA GLU A 163 16.85 -11.12 -1.83
C GLU A 163 17.60 -10.27 -2.86
N GLU A 164 17.69 -10.72 -4.11
CA GLU A 164 18.29 -9.93 -5.19
C GLU A 164 17.49 -8.67 -5.50
N PHE A 165 16.16 -8.74 -5.45
CA PHE A 165 15.29 -7.58 -5.62
C PHE A 165 15.50 -6.57 -4.48
N GLU A 166 15.51 -7.01 -3.22
CA GLU A 166 15.74 -6.16 -2.06
C GLU A 166 17.15 -5.53 -2.09
N LEU A 167 18.18 -6.31 -2.43
CA LEU A 167 19.54 -5.77 -2.62
C LEU A 167 19.58 -4.73 -3.74
N ALA A 168 18.95 -5.01 -4.88
CA ALA A 168 18.90 -4.07 -6.01
C ALA A 168 18.12 -2.79 -5.66
N THR A 169 17.12 -2.85 -4.78
CA THR A 169 16.37 -1.69 -4.30
C THR A 169 17.12 -0.88 -3.26
N ASN A 170 17.93 -1.51 -2.42
CA ASN A 170 18.73 -0.84 -1.40
C ASN A 170 19.99 -0.13 -1.96
N TYR A 171 20.60 -0.71 -3.00
CA TYR A 171 21.75 -0.10 -3.68
C TYR A 171 21.25 0.65 -4.92
N ASN A 172 21.47 1.94 -5.04
CA ASN A 172 21.11 2.81 -6.17
C ASN A 172 21.78 2.42 -7.53
N GLN A 173 22.09 1.15 -7.75
CA GLN A 173 22.66 0.65 -9.00
C GLN A 173 21.55 0.47 -10.02
N VAL A 174 21.37 1.49 -10.85
CA VAL A 174 20.57 1.39 -12.08
C VAL A 174 21.40 0.56 -13.06
N ASP A 175 20.86 -0.59 -13.49
CA ASP A 175 21.44 -1.34 -14.59
C ASP A 175 21.58 -0.42 -15.82
N LEU A 176 22.81 -0.20 -16.25
CA LEU A 176 23.14 0.68 -17.38
C LEU A 176 22.58 0.14 -18.71
N THR A 177 22.23 -1.15 -18.77
CA THR A 177 21.72 -1.83 -19.98
C THR A 177 20.20 -1.73 -20.11
N ALA A 178 19.47 -1.38 -19.03
CA ALA A 178 18.02 -1.26 -19.06
C ALA A 178 17.55 -0.08 -19.92
N THR A 179 16.44 -0.25 -20.61
CA THR A 179 15.81 0.83 -21.40
C THR A 179 15.33 1.97 -20.51
N ILE A 180 15.17 3.18 -21.07
CA ILE A 180 14.65 4.35 -20.33
C ILE A 180 13.27 4.06 -19.71
N LYS A 181 12.46 3.25 -20.38
CA LYS A 181 11.12 2.86 -19.91
C LYS A 181 11.21 1.94 -18.69
N GLU A 182 12.03 0.89 -18.78
CA GLU A 182 12.28 -0.05 -17.67
C GLU A 182 12.89 0.68 -16.46
N LYS A 183 13.80 1.63 -16.69
CA LYS A 183 14.34 2.49 -15.64
C LYS A 183 13.27 3.31 -14.93
N ARG A 184 12.30 3.88 -15.66
CA ARG A 184 11.19 4.63 -15.08
C ARG A 184 10.26 3.73 -14.25
N GLU A 185 9.95 2.54 -14.73
CA GLU A 185 9.11 1.56 -14.03
C GLU A 185 9.79 1.07 -12.75
N LEU A 186 11.07 0.71 -12.81
CA LEU A 186 11.86 0.34 -11.62
C LEU A 186 11.98 1.50 -10.62
N ILE A 187 12.13 2.74 -11.08
CA ILE A 187 12.16 3.92 -10.21
C ILE A 187 10.81 4.09 -9.49
N LYS A 188 9.68 3.92 -10.18
CA LYS A 188 8.35 3.97 -9.54
C LYS A 188 8.24 2.92 -8.44
N ILE A 189 8.59 1.67 -8.71
CA ILE A 189 8.54 0.58 -7.73
C ILE A 189 9.45 0.88 -6.54
N ARG A 190 10.70 1.27 -6.77
CA ARG A 190 11.67 1.58 -5.73
C ARG A 190 11.21 2.71 -4.81
N LYS A 191 10.62 3.77 -5.38
CA LYS A 191 10.08 4.88 -4.59
C LYS A 191 8.93 4.43 -3.70
N LEU A 192 8.05 3.57 -4.22
CA LEU A 192 6.93 3.01 -3.46
C LEU A 192 7.43 2.17 -2.28
N ASP A 193 8.33 1.25 -2.54
CA ASP A 193 8.88 0.33 -1.55
C ASP A 193 9.64 1.09 -0.44
N ARG A 194 10.59 1.91 -0.82
CA ARG A 194 11.43 2.63 0.13
C ARG A 194 10.61 3.51 1.08
N SER A 195 9.65 4.25 0.56
CA SER A 195 8.85 5.16 1.38
C SER A 195 8.00 4.44 2.41
N ILE A 196 7.39 3.29 2.06
CA ILE A 196 6.61 2.48 3.02
C ILE A 196 7.53 1.90 4.09
N CYS A 197 8.64 1.30 3.67
CA CYS A 197 9.61 0.70 4.58
C CYS A 197 10.18 1.73 5.57
N ASP A 198 10.56 2.92 5.10
CA ASP A 198 11.10 3.97 5.96
C ASP A 198 10.04 4.49 6.95
N ASN A 199 8.79 4.66 6.51
CA ASN A 199 7.69 5.06 7.38
C ASN A 199 7.39 4.01 8.46
N LEU A 200 7.42 2.73 8.12
CA LEU A 200 7.23 1.65 9.10
C LEU A 200 8.41 1.56 10.08
N LYS A 201 9.64 1.71 9.61
CA LYS A 201 10.81 1.78 10.53
C LYS A 201 10.65 2.90 11.54
N LEU A 202 10.24 4.08 11.11
CA LEU A 202 9.96 5.22 12.00
C LEU A 202 8.82 4.91 12.97
N LEU A 203 7.72 4.29 12.51
CA LEU A 203 6.58 3.90 13.33
C LEU A 203 6.99 3.01 14.51
N TYR A 204 7.90 2.07 14.28
CA TYR A 204 8.44 1.19 15.31
C TYR A 204 9.68 1.74 16.02
N ASN A 205 10.08 2.96 15.74
CA ASN A 205 11.32 3.54 16.25
C ASN A 205 12.51 2.59 16.01
N TYR A 206 12.58 2.01 14.81
CA TYR A 206 13.57 1.05 14.34
C TYR A 206 13.69 -0.24 15.20
N ARG A 207 12.64 -0.59 15.94
CA ARG A 207 12.58 -1.83 16.73
C ARG A 207 12.16 -3.01 15.87
N CYS A 208 12.81 -4.14 16.13
CA CYS A 208 12.38 -5.44 15.55
C CYS A 208 11.02 -5.84 16.11
N GLN A 209 10.04 -6.09 15.26
CA GLN A 209 8.70 -6.51 15.71
C GLN A 209 8.70 -7.87 16.42
N ILE A 210 9.62 -8.78 16.06
CA ILE A 210 9.73 -10.10 16.69
C ILE A 210 10.33 -10.00 18.09
N THR A 211 11.47 -9.31 18.25
CA THR A 211 12.19 -9.26 19.54
C THR A 211 11.78 -8.09 20.42
N GLY A 212 11.24 -7.01 19.84
CA GLY A 212 11.00 -5.75 20.53
C GLY A 212 12.27 -4.91 20.74
N GLU A 213 13.43 -5.39 20.33
CA GLU A 213 14.72 -4.76 20.56
C GLU A 213 15.08 -3.77 19.44
N LYS A 214 15.85 -2.75 19.79
CA LYS A 214 16.45 -1.80 18.86
C LYS A 214 17.93 -2.17 18.70
N PHE A 215 18.28 -2.59 17.49
CA PHE A 215 19.67 -2.96 17.18
C PHE A 215 20.48 -1.73 16.79
N GLY A 216 21.73 -1.68 17.24
CA GLY A 216 22.67 -0.61 16.90
C GLY A 216 22.58 0.63 17.77
N GLU A 217 21.63 0.74 18.69
CA GLU A 217 21.43 1.92 19.56
C GLU A 217 22.70 2.27 20.35
N GLN A 218 23.37 1.25 20.89
CA GLN A 218 24.63 1.41 21.63
C GLN A 218 25.80 1.98 20.78
N TYR A 219 25.67 1.94 19.45
CA TYR A 219 26.64 2.47 18.50
C TYR A 219 26.17 3.79 17.87
N GLY A 220 25.08 4.37 18.37
CA GLY A 220 24.47 5.57 17.78
C GLY A 220 23.91 5.34 16.39
N SER A 221 23.56 4.10 16.05
CA SER A 221 23.05 3.71 14.74
C SER A 221 21.71 2.98 14.87
N GLU A 222 20.88 3.08 13.83
CA GLU A 222 19.57 2.41 13.75
C GLU A 222 19.64 1.35 12.65
N VAL A 223 19.54 0.08 13.07
CA VAL A 223 19.69 -1.05 12.16
C VAL A 223 18.43 -1.92 12.21
N SER A 224 17.50 -1.67 11.30
CA SER A 224 16.32 -2.51 11.09
C SER A 224 16.05 -2.66 9.61
N GLU A 225 15.46 -3.78 9.23
CA GLU A 225 15.16 -4.11 7.85
C GLU A 225 13.65 -4.36 7.71
N ALA A 226 13.10 -4.00 6.56
CA ALA A 226 11.72 -4.30 6.20
C ALA A 226 11.70 -5.62 5.43
N HIS A 227 10.76 -6.49 5.76
CA HIS A 227 10.60 -7.78 5.11
C HIS A 227 9.16 -7.95 4.64
N HIS A 228 8.98 -8.37 3.37
CA HIS A 228 7.66 -8.67 2.83
C HIS A 228 7.19 -10.05 3.29
N ILE A 229 6.03 -10.10 3.95
CA ILE A 229 5.38 -11.35 4.39
C ILE A 229 5.10 -12.25 3.18
N ASP A 230 4.36 -11.71 2.20
CA ASP A 230 4.20 -12.31 0.89
C ASP A 230 5.21 -11.65 -0.04
N TYR A 231 6.20 -12.37 -0.49
CA TYR A 231 7.32 -11.84 -1.27
C TYR A 231 6.86 -10.92 -2.39
N PHE A 232 7.47 -9.75 -2.46
CA PHE A 232 7.07 -8.69 -3.40
C PHE A 232 7.15 -9.16 -4.86
N ILE A 233 8.20 -9.88 -5.23
CA ILE A 233 8.37 -10.41 -6.60
C ILE A 233 7.21 -11.32 -7.06
N LYS A 234 6.48 -11.93 -6.12
CA LYS A 234 5.34 -12.81 -6.40
C LYS A 234 4.01 -12.06 -6.33
N SER A 235 3.87 -11.16 -5.36
CA SER A 235 2.60 -10.52 -5.02
C SER A 235 2.45 -9.12 -5.60
N LEU A 236 3.54 -8.42 -5.92
CA LEU A 236 3.60 -6.96 -6.16
C LEU A 236 2.92 -6.16 -5.04
N ASN A 237 2.88 -6.72 -3.82
CA ASN A 237 2.18 -6.13 -2.71
C ASN A 237 3.16 -5.40 -1.79
N ASN A 238 3.21 -4.08 -1.92
CA ASN A 238 3.96 -3.15 -1.07
C ASN A 238 3.08 -2.47 -0.02
N ASN A 239 1.89 -2.99 0.25
CA ASN A 239 1.07 -2.41 1.30
C ASN A 239 1.70 -2.67 2.67
N SER A 240 1.51 -1.75 3.59
CA SER A 240 2.04 -1.86 4.95
C SER A 240 1.60 -3.15 5.67
N ASP A 241 0.41 -3.68 5.37
CA ASP A 241 -0.10 -4.96 5.90
C ASP A 241 0.62 -6.22 5.36
N ASN A 242 1.56 -6.03 4.46
CA ASN A 242 2.43 -7.07 3.92
C ASN A 242 3.91 -6.92 4.35
N ILE A 243 4.21 -6.00 5.24
CA ILE A 243 5.59 -5.70 5.64
C ILE A 243 5.73 -5.84 7.15
N VAL A 244 6.83 -6.48 7.59
CA VAL A 244 7.27 -6.52 8.99
C VAL A 244 8.64 -5.88 9.12
N ILE A 245 8.87 -5.14 10.22
CA ILE A 245 10.17 -4.57 10.55
C ILE A 245 10.90 -5.55 11.47
N VAL A 246 12.04 -6.00 11.04
CA VAL A 246 12.83 -7.03 11.73
C VAL A 246 14.29 -6.61 11.87
N SER A 247 15.04 -7.30 12.73
CA SER A 247 16.48 -7.15 12.77
C SER A 247 17.14 -7.81 11.55
N PRO A 248 18.36 -7.42 11.16
CA PRO A 248 19.08 -8.03 10.06
C PRO A 248 19.25 -9.56 10.20
N ASN A 249 19.41 -10.04 11.44
CA ASN A 249 19.52 -11.47 11.70
C ASN A 249 18.22 -12.23 11.40
N PHE A 250 17.06 -11.68 11.85
CA PHE A 250 15.76 -12.26 11.53
C PHE A 250 15.42 -12.13 10.05
N HIS A 251 15.77 -11.04 9.40
CA HIS A 251 15.58 -10.85 7.96
C HIS A 251 16.28 -11.97 7.17
N ARG A 252 17.57 -12.19 7.42
CA ARG A 252 18.35 -13.25 6.78
C ARG A 252 17.83 -14.66 7.14
N LEU A 253 17.40 -14.87 8.39
CA LEU A 253 16.84 -16.14 8.84
C LEU A 253 15.55 -16.46 8.10
N ILE A 254 14.64 -15.47 7.96
CA ILE A 254 13.37 -15.63 7.25
C ILE A 254 13.63 -15.97 5.77
N HIS A 255 14.50 -15.24 5.08
CA HIS A 255 14.86 -15.57 3.70
C HIS A 255 15.45 -16.96 3.54
N LYS A 256 16.32 -17.36 4.46
CA LYS A 256 16.99 -18.68 4.40
C LYS A 256 16.05 -19.84 4.67
N THR A 257 15.07 -19.66 5.56
CA THR A 257 14.23 -20.77 6.06
C THR A 257 12.80 -20.73 5.51
N ASN A 258 12.38 -19.61 4.92
CA ASN A 258 11.06 -19.38 4.34
C ASN A 258 9.90 -19.83 5.28
N PRO A 259 9.81 -19.33 6.52
CA PRO A 259 8.79 -19.70 7.47
C PRO A 259 7.41 -19.24 7.01
N ALA A 260 6.36 -19.98 7.36
CA ALA A 260 4.99 -19.55 7.12
C ALA A 260 4.60 -18.46 8.13
N PHE A 261 3.91 -17.42 7.65
CA PHE A 261 3.36 -16.36 8.50
C PHE A 261 1.85 -16.55 8.68
N ASP A 262 1.41 -16.62 9.93
CA ASP A 262 -0.01 -16.61 10.28
C ASP A 262 -0.46 -15.20 10.63
N LYS A 263 -1.33 -14.62 9.77
CA LYS A 263 -1.84 -13.26 9.95
C LYS A 263 -2.81 -13.11 11.14
N ASN A 264 -3.46 -14.19 11.58
CA ASN A 264 -4.37 -14.14 12.73
C ASN A 264 -3.61 -14.19 14.05
N GLU A 265 -2.58 -15.03 14.11
CA GLU A 265 -1.74 -15.17 15.30
C GLU A 265 -0.58 -14.17 15.33
N LEU A 266 -0.31 -13.47 14.21
CA LEU A 266 0.84 -12.60 14.01
C LEU A 266 2.16 -13.29 14.35
N SER A 267 2.38 -14.48 13.77
CA SER A 267 3.51 -15.33 14.09
C SER A 267 4.13 -15.98 12.88
N PHE A 268 5.45 -16.13 12.90
CA PHE A 268 6.20 -16.95 11.97
C PHE A 268 6.33 -18.38 12.51
N THR A 269 6.03 -19.38 11.69
CA THR A 269 6.29 -20.80 11.98
C THR A 269 7.43 -21.28 11.11
N PHE A 270 8.57 -21.56 11.72
CA PHE A 270 9.77 -22.04 11.04
C PHE A 270 9.67 -23.54 10.70
N PRO A 271 10.43 -24.05 9.69
CA PRO A 271 10.36 -25.44 9.26
C PRO A 271 10.65 -26.47 10.36
N ASN A 272 11.39 -26.09 11.39
CA ASN A 272 11.67 -26.94 12.57
C ASN A 272 10.57 -26.90 13.65
N GLY A 273 9.44 -26.23 13.38
CA GLY A 273 8.31 -26.11 14.29
C GLY A 273 8.42 -24.97 15.32
N VAL A 274 9.53 -24.23 15.36
CA VAL A 274 9.65 -23.05 16.22
C VAL A 274 8.70 -21.96 15.74
N LYS A 275 7.94 -21.38 16.67
CA LYS A 275 7.04 -20.24 16.44
C LYS A 275 7.62 -18.99 17.07
N GLU A 276 7.66 -17.90 16.28
CA GLU A 276 8.05 -16.56 16.73
C GLU A 276 6.89 -15.60 16.54
N LYS A 277 6.26 -15.18 17.63
CA LYS A 277 5.17 -14.23 17.62
C LYS A 277 5.71 -12.80 17.62
N LEU A 278 5.06 -11.92 16.87
CA LEU A 278 5.39 -10.49 16.93
C LEU A 278 5.09 -9.94 18.32
N LYS A 279 6.09 -9.35 18.97
CA LYS A 279 5.94 -8.64 20.25
C LYS A 279 5.39 -7.23 20.07
N LEU A 280 5.65 -6.64 18.90
CA LEU A 280 5.17 -5.31 18.56
C LEU A 280 4.24 -5.41 17.34
N ASN A 281 3.07 -4.81 17.46
CA ASN A 281 2.16 -4.65 16.32
C ASN A 281 1.36 -3.35 16.45
N LEU A 282 1.51 -2.46 15.44
CA LEU A 282 0.81 -1.18 15.33
C LEU A 282 0.06 -1.03 14.01
N HIS A 283 0.25 -1.96 13.05
CA HIS A 283 -0.26 -1.77 11.69
C HIS A 283 -0.78 -3.05 10.99
N LEU A 284 -0.45 -4.24 11.49
CA LEU A 284 -0.94 -5.53 10.96
C LEU A 284 -2.28 -5.92 11.57
#